data_9c39637bddf19a59242a5715aa79f833
#
_entry.id   9c39637bddf19a59242a5715aa79f833
#
_cell.length_a   1.000
_cell.length_b   1.000
_cell.length_c   1.000
_cell.angle_alpha   90.00
_cell.angle_beta   90.00
_cell.angle_gamma   90.00
#
_symmetry.space_group_name_H-M   'P 1'
#
loop_
_entity.id
_entity.type
_entity.pdbx_description
1 polymer ?
#
loop_
_entity_poly.entity_id
_entity_poly.type
_entity_poly.pdbx_seq_one_letter_code
_entity_poly.pdbx_strand_id
1 'polypeptide(L)'
;ALSSAASDVYKRQTQNFFKQFFSGIFITIVMTGLDQDMMQKNLSCKSLKDAQKNMYTYGFAFTPVNFLFLALGVLLLTLAAQRSIQLPTLNDDILPMFCTSGILGGSILIFFTIGIIAAAFSSADSALTALTTSFCVDILGVQREEAKRAKRTRLKVHVMISVLFVLIILAFKAVNNRSVIDAIYMIASYTYGPLLGLFVFGLFTKRTPRDKYVPYICIASPLICLATDFLVKQYAGYTFGYEMLMVNGGITFAGLWLSAIENGKLKIEN
;
A
#
# COMPACT_ATOMS: atom_id res chain seq x y z
N ALA A 1 30.00 -21.15 15.93
CA ALA A 1 28.67 -21.81 15.94
C ALA A 1 27.54 -20.87 16.32
N LEU A 2 27.70 -20.05 17.39
CA LEU A 2 26.70 -19.04 17.79
C LEU A 2 26.53 -17.92 16.75
N SER A 3 27.63 -17.48 16.11
CA SER A 3 27.60 -16.49 15.03
C SER A 3 26.88 -17.00 13.80
N SER A 4 27.09 -18.27 13.41
CA SER A 4 26.39 -18.85 12.25
C SER A 4 24.91 -19.09 12.53
N ALA A 5 24.56 -19.55 13.74
CA ALA A 5 23.16 -19.70 14.15
C ALA A 5 22.42 -18.36 14.22
N ALA A 6 23.06 -17.32 14.76
CA ALA A 6 22.49 -15.96 14.76
C ALA A 6 22.32 -15.40 13.34
N SER A 7 23.27 -15.66 12.42
CA SER A 7 23.17 -15.29 11.02
C SER A 7 22.02 -16.00 10.31
N ASP A 8 21.82 -17.29 10.58
CA ASP A 8 20.74 -18.08 9.98
C ASP A 8 19.36 -17.66 10.52
N VAL A 9 19.26 -17.35 11.81
CA VAL A 9 18.04 -16.78 12.40
C VAL A 9 17.73 -15.42 11.77
N TYR A 10 18.74 -14.55 11.62
CA TYR A 10 18.57 -13.24 10.99
C TYR A 10 18.09 -13.36 9.53
N LYS A 11 18.65 -14.28 8.75
CA LYS A 11 18.24 -14.53 7.35
C LYS A 11 16.78 -14.99 7.24
N ARG A 12 16.26 -15.68 8.26
CA ARG A 12 14.88 -16.17 8.30
C ARG A 12 13.88 -15.17 8.86
N GLN A 13 14.34 -14.07 9.44
CA GLN A 13 13.46 -13.04 9.97
C GLN A 13 12.77 -12.26 8.84
N THR A 14 11.54 -11.85 9.09
CA THR A 14 10.77 -10.99 8.17
C THR A 14 11.43 -9.63 7.97
N GLN A 15 12.15 -9.12 8.97
CA GLN A 15 12.84 -7.82 8.96
C GLN A 15 14.31 -7.90 8.51
N ASN A 16 14.66 -8.85 7.66
CA ASN A 16 15.98 -8.88 7.05
C ASN A 16 16.16 -7.72 6.08
N PHE A 17 17.29 -7.00 6.16
CA PHE A 17 17.58 -5.83 5.33
C PHE A 17 17.39 -6.08 3.82
N PHE A 18 17.97 -7.16 3.30
CA PHE A 18 17.88 -7.44 1.86
C PHE A 18 16.45 -7.77 1.42
N LYS A 19 15.70 -8.51 2.25
CA LYS A 19 14.29 -8.78 1.98
C LYS A 19 13.49 -7.49 1.92
N GLN A 20 13.64 -6.63 2.92
CA GLN A 20 12.92 -5.36 2.98
C GLN A 20 13.34 -4.40 1.86
N PHE A 21 14.64 -4.33 1.54
CA PHE A 21 15.14 -3.47 0.48
C PHE A 21 14.54 -3.85 -0.89
N PHE A 22 14.66 -5.12 -1.28
CA PHE A 22 14.12 -5.56 -2.56
C PHE A 22 12.59 -5.52 -2.59
N SER A 23 11.93 -5.96 -1.54
CA SER A 23 10.46 -5.87 -1.45
C SER A 23 9.97 -4.43 -1.48
N GLY A 24 10.70 -3.51 -0.83
CA GLY A 24 10.41 -2.09 -0.83
C GLY A 24 10.42 -1.47 -2.22
N ILE A 25 11.33 -1.90 -3.10
CA ILE A 25 11.36 -1.46 -4.51
C ILE A 25 10.03 -1.81 -5.19
N PHE A 26 9.57 -3.05 -5.08
CA PHE A 26 8.32 -3.49 -5.72
C PHE A 26 7.09 -2.86 -5.07
N ILE A 27 7.08 -2.71 -3.75
CA ILE A 27 6.01 -2.00 -3.03
C ILE A 27 5.91 -0.56 -3.53
N THR A 28 7.04 0.14 -3.65
CA THR A 28 7.06 1.54 -4.14
C THR A 28 6.54 1.64 -5.57
N ILE A 29 6.94 0.71 -6.46
CA ILE A 29 6.43 0.66 -7.84
C ILE A 29 4.91 0.53 -7.84
N VAL A 30 4.35 -0.36 -7.03
CA VAL A 30 2.91 -0.62 -7.01
C VAL A 30 2.15 0.48 -6.30
N MET A 31 2.56 0.88 -5.09
CA MET A 31 1.84 1.87 -4.29
C MET A 31 1.99 3.30 -4.78
N THR A 32 3.03 3.60 -5.57
CA THR A 32 3.24 4.95 -6.12
C THR A 32 2.95 5.00 -7.61
N GLY A 33 3.40 3.97 -8.36
CA GLY A 33 3.29 3.95 -9.81
C GLY A 33 1.96 3.45 -10.35
N LEU A 34 1.22 2.62 -9.58
CA LEU A 34 -0.07 2.05 -9.99
C LEU A 34 -1.23 2.56 -9.14
N ASP A 35 -0.95 3.43 -8.17
CA ASP A 35 -1.98 4.02 -7.32
C ASP A 35 -2.79 5.06 -8.08
N GLN A 36 -4.13 4.96 -7.98
CA GLN A 36 -5.07 5.83 -8.69
C GLN A 36 -4.96 7.29 -8.24
N ASP A 37 -4.76 7.56 -6.95
CA ASP A 37 -4.65 8.90 -6.42
C ASP A 37 -3.39 9.60 -6.93
N MET A 38 -2.24 8.91 -6.89
CA MET A 38 -0.98 9.42 -7.42
C MET A 38 -1.04 9.64 -8.93
N MET A 39 -1.67 8.73 -9.67
CA MET A 39 -1.83 8.86 -11.12
C MET A 39 -2.73 10.02 -11.50
N GLN A 40 -3.84 10.26 -10.81
CA GLN A 40 -4.70 11.43 -11.07
C GLN A 40 -3.95 12.74 -10.87
N LYS A 41 -3.13 12.85 -9.83
CA LYS A 41 -2.29 14.03 -9.57
C LYS A 41 -1.27 14.23 -10.69
N ASN A 42 -0.63 13.19 -11.17
CA ASN A 42 0.33 13.26 -12.27
C ASN A 42 -0.33 13.63 -13.61
N LEU A 43 -1.52 13.06 -13.89
CA LEU A 43 -2.28 13.38 -15.10
C LEU A 43 -2.82 14.81 -15.11
N SER A 44 -2.95 15.47 -13.96
CA SER A 44 -3.33 16.89 -13.86
C SER A 44 -2.20 17.86 -14.19
N CYS A 45 -0.97 17.39 -14.35
CA CYS A 45 0.17 18.21 -14.75
C CYS A 45 0.05 18.68 -16.20
N LYS A 46 0.57 19.89 -16.49
CA LYS A 46 0.48 20.52 -17.84
C LYS A 46 1.20 19.74 -18.94
N SER A 47 2.27 19.05 -18.60
CA SER A 47 3.09 18.29 -19.54
C SER A 47 3.67 17.02 -18.91
N LEU A 48 4.10 16.08 -19.76
CA LEU A 48 4.82 14.87 -19.31
C LEU A 48 6.11 15.25 -18.54
N LYS A 49 6.81 16.30 -18.96
CA LYS A 49 8.00 16.77 -18.26
C LYS A 49 7.69 17.23 -16.84
N ASP A 50 6.56 17.93 -16.65
CA ASP A 50 6.14 18.41 -15.33
C ASP A 50 5.74 17.23 -14.42
N ALA A 51 5.03 16.26 -14.97
CA ALA A 51 4.69 15.04 -14.25
C ALA A 51 5.94 14.24 -13.81
N GLN A 52 6.90 14.06 -14.71
CA GLN A 52 8.17 13.42 -14.40
C GLN A 52 8.97 14.22 -13.34
N LYS A 53 9.06 15.54 -13.50
CA LYS A 53 9.72 16.41 -12.51
C LYS A 53 9.06 16.29 -11.13
N ASN A 54 7.73 16.27 -11.08
CA ASN A 54 6.97 16.07 -9.84
C ASN A 54 7.35 14.74 -9.17
N MET A 55 7.36 13.64 -9.92
CA MET A 55 7.72 12.30 -9.40
C MET A 55 9.17 12.25 -8.90
N TYR A 56 10.12 12.81 -9.64
CA TYR A 56 11.52 12.85 -9.19
C TYR A 56 11.69 13.73 -7.94
N THR A 57 11.04 14.89 -7.89
CA THR A 57 11.10 15.78 -6.73
C THR A 57 10.52 15.10 -5.50
N TYR A 58 9.37 14.42 -5.65
CA TYR A 58 8.75 13.63 -4.59
C TYR A 58 9.69 12.52 -4.08
N GLY A 59 10.26 11.72 -4.98
CA GLY A 59 11.17 10.64 -4.63
C GLY A 59 12.43 11.13 -3.90
N PHE A 60 13.05 12.21 -4.37
CA PHE A 60 14.21 12.78 -3.71
C PHE A 60 13.87 13.48 -2.38
N ALA A 61 12.74 14.14 -2.27
CA ALA A 61 12.31 14.80 -1.04
C ALA A 61 11.93 13.78 0.05
N PHE A 62 11.52 12.58 -0.31
CA PHE A 62 11.14 11.53 0.63
C PHE A 62 12.30 11.13 1.57
N THR A 63 13.52 11.03 1.04
CA THR A 63 14.70 10.61 1.81
C THR A 63 15.06 11.58 2.96
N PRO A 64 15.28 12.88 2.74
CA PRO A 64 15.60 13.79 3.83
C PRO A 64 14.46 13.94 4.84
N VAL A 65 13.19 13.85 4.41
CA VAL A 65 12.05 13.87 5.33
C VAL A 65 12.09 12.65 6.26
N ASN A 66 12.36 11.44 5.75
CA ASN A 66 12.52 10.25 6.58
C ASN A 66 13.69 10.38 7.56
N PHE A 67 14.82 10.98 7.15
CA PHE A 67 15.94 11.26 8.07
C PHE A 67 15.51 12.17 9.22
N LEU A 68 14.71 13.21 8.96
CA LEU A 68 14.18 14.09 10.01
C LEU A 68 13.30 13.33 11.01
N PHE A 69 12.42 12.45 10.52
CA PHE A 69 11.58 11.62 11.40
C PHE A 69 12.41 10.61 12.22
N LEU A 70 13.43 9.98 11.62
CA LEU A 70 14.34 9.10 12.34
C LEU A 70 15.12 9.86 13.43
N ALA A 71 15.65 11.04 13.10
CA ALA A 71 16.35 11.88 14.08
C ALA A 71 15.41 12.30 15.22
N LEU A 72 14.15 12.67 14.90
CA LEU A 72 13.15 12.98 15.91
C LEU A 72 12.90 11.77 16.83
N GLY A 73 12.76 10.57 16.27
CA GLY A 73 12.59 9.34 17.05
C GLY A 73 13.75 9.11 18.04
N VAL A 74 14.99 9.26 17.58
CA VAL A 74 16.19 9.13 18.44
C VAL A 74 16.18 10.19 19.54
N LEU A 75 15.84 11.44 19.25
CA LEU A 75 15.76 12.52 20.23
C LEU A 75 14.70 12.24 21.30
N LEU A 76 13.52 11.75 20.91
CA LEU A 76 12.44 11.40 21.84
C LEU A 76 12.84 10.25 22.76
N LEU A 77 13.46 9.20 22.22
CA LEU A 77 13.97 8.08 23.01
C LEU A 77 15.07 8.51 23.98
N THR A 78 15.98 9.38 23.55
CA THR A 78 17.04 9.93 24.39
C THR A 78 16.45 10.77 25.53
N LEU A 79 15.45 11.61 25.22
CA LEU A 79 14.74 12.40 26.23
C LEU A 79 13.99 11.51 27.24
N ALA A 80 13.36 10.42 26.77
CA ALA A 80 12.71 9.44 27.63
C ALA A 80 13.71 8.82 28.60
N ALA A 81 14.88 8.39 28.11
CA ALA A 81 15.93 7.81 28.94
C ALA A 81 16.47 8.81 29.98
N GLN A 82 16.73 10.06 29.58
CA GLN A 82 17.24 11.09 30.49
C GLN A 82 16.24 11.48 31.59
N ARG A 83 14.93 11.45 31.29
CA ARG A 83 13.87 11.83 32.23
C ARG A 83 13.17 10.63 32.88
N SER A 84 13.66 9.42 32.67
CA SER A 84 13.06 8.17 33.16
C SER A 84 11.56 8.07 32.84
N ILE A 85 11.15 8.50 31.64
CA ILE A 85 9.77 8.44 31.18
C ILE A 85 9.48 7.02 30.71
N GLN A 86 8.40 6.42 31.21
CA GLN A 86 7.93 5.13 30.74
C GLN A 86 7.38 5.25 29.31
N LEU A 87 7.94 4.46 28.41
CA LEU A 87 7.49 4.41 27.02
C LEU A 87 6.26 3.51 26.89
N PRO A 88 5.35 3.80 25.94
CA PRO A 88 4.22 2.94 25.63
C PRO A 88 4.71 1.61 25.04
N THR A 89 3.85 0.59 25.12
CA THR A 89 4.14 -0.75 24.58
C THR A 89 4.15 -0.78 23.04
N LEU A 90 3.38 0.11 22.40
CA LEU A 90 3.34 0.28 20.96
C LEU A 90 4.24 1.44 20.56
N ASN A 91 5.16 1.19 19.63
CA ASN A 91 6.07 2.22 19.13
C ASN A 91 5.34 3.38 18.46
N ASP A 92 4.19 3.11 17.84
CA ASP A 92 3.37 4.13 17.16
C ASP A 92 2.79 5.17 18.13
N ASP A 93 2.68 4.85 19.41
CA ASP A 93 2.16 5.75 20.44
C ASP A 93 3.24 6.67 21.06
N ILE A 94 4.52 6.49 20.74
CA ILE A 94 5.62 7.27 21.33
C ILE A 94 5.48 8.75 20.99
N LEU A 95 5.36 9.11 19.71
CA LEU A 95 5.23 10.50 19.29
C LEU A 95 3.94 11.15 19.80
N PRO A 96 2.75 10.52 19.66
CA PRO A 96 1.52 11.03 20.27
C PRO A 96 1.65 11.26 21.78
N MET A 97 2.23 10.32 22.52
CA MET A 97 2.44 10.44 23.96
C MET A 97 3.24 11.72 24.30
N PHE A 98 4.37 11.93 23.65
CA PHE A 98 5.19 13.13 23.91
C PHE A 98 4.47 14.43 23.57
N CYS A 99 3.70 14.44 22.48
CA CYS A 99 2.97 15.62 22.02
C CYS A 99 1.75 15.95 22.88
N THR A 100 1.10 14.93 23.49
CA THR A 100 -0.14 15.11 24.25
C THR A 100 0.05 15.18 25.75
N SER A 101 1.16 14.66 26.28
CA SER A 101 1.44 14.63 27.73
C SER A 101 1.86 15.97 28.34
N GLY A 102 2.03 17.01 27.53
CA GLY A 102 2.53 18.32 27.98
C GLY A 102 4.05 18.39 28.25
N ILE A 103 4.78 17.27 28.11
CA ILE A 103 6.24 17.20 28.32
C ILE A 103 6.99 18.20 27.45
N LEU A 104 6.53 18.39 26.22
CA LEU A 104 7.14 19.29 25.24
C LEU A 104 6.51 20.69 25.22
N GLY A 105 5.52 20.95 26.10
CA GLY A 105 4.81 22.22 26.19
C GLY A 105 3.48 22.25 25.46
N GLY A 106 2.55 23.09 25.93
CA GLY A 106 1.17 23.12 25.43
C GLY A 106 1.03 23.56 23.95
N SER A 107 1.94 24.39 23.46
CA SER A 107 1.91 24.79 22.04
C SER A 107 2.11 23.61 21.09
N ILE A 108 2.93 22.61 21.47
CA ILE A 108 3.19 21.44 20.63
C ILE A 108 1.94 20.59 20.50
N LEU A 109 1.14 20.43 21.54
CA LEU A 109 -0.15 19.75 21.48
C LEU A 109 -1.06 20.35 20.39
N ILE A 110 -1.16 21.68 20.34
CA ILE A 110 -2.01 22.38 19.37
C ILE A 110 -1.52 22.14 17.95
N PHE A 111 -0.23 22.40 17.68
CA PHE A 111 0.34 22.20 16.35
C PHE A 111 0.32 20.75 15.90
N PHE A 112 0.60 19.81 16.80
CA PHE A 112 0.52 18.38 16.53
C PHE A 112 -0.91 17.95 16.16
N THR A 113 -1.90 18.38 16.93
CA THR A 113 -3.31 18.05 16.67
C THR A 113 -3.77 18.61 15.34
N ILE A 114 -3.49 19.89 15.05
CA ILE A 114 -3.82 20.50 13.76
C ILE A 114 -3.09 19.80 12.62
N GLY A 115 -1.81 19.48 12.79
CA GLY A 115 -1.00 18.78 11.79
C GLY A 115 -1.55 17.39 11.45
N ILE A 116 -1.91 16.58 12.46
CA ILE A 116 -2.50 15.26 12.24
C ILE A 116 -3.85 15.37 11.53
N ILE A 117 -4.71 16.29 11.99
CA ILE A 117 -6.03 16.51 11.37
C ILE A 117 -5.85 16.90 9.90
N ALA A 118 -4.98 17.87 9.61
CA ALA A 118 -4.72 18.32 8.24
C ALA A 118 -4.17 17.20 7.35
N ALA A 119 -3.23 16.41 7.85
CA ALA A 119 -2.66 15.27 7.13
C ALA A 119 -3.71 14.17 6.86
N ALA A 120 -4.52 13.84 7.86
CA ALA A 120 -5.59 12.85 7.74
C ALA A 120 -6.65 13.29 6.71
N PHE A 121 -7.10 14.56 6.76
CA PHE A 121 -8.06 15.09 5.79
C PHE A 121 -7.50 15.09 4.37
N SER A 122 -6.26 15.53 4.17
CA SER A 122 -5.63 15.55 2.85
C SER A 122 -5.57 14.16 2.19
N SER A 123 -5.17 13.14 2.96
CA SER A 123 -5.05 11.76 2.45
C SER A 123 -6.42 11.10 2.27
N ALA A 124 -7.34 11.28 3.22
CA ALA A 124 -8.67 10.67 3.17
C ALA A 124 -9.50 11.23 2.01
N ASP A 125 -9.49 12.55 1.80
CA ASP A 125 -10.24 13.20 0.72
C ASP A 125 -9.77 12.72 -0.66
N SER A 126 -8.46 12.68 -0.87
CA SER A 126 -7.87 12.15 -2.10
C SER A 126 -8.25 10.69 -2.35
N ALA A 127 -8.12 9.82 -1.36
CA ALA A 127 -8.45 8.40 -1.49
C ALA A 127 -9.95 8.18 -1.76
N LEU A 128 -10.84 8.85 -1.02
CA LEU A 128 -12.29 8.76 -1.21
C LEU A 128 -12.70 9.27 -2.58
N THR A 129 -12.09 10.35 -3.07
CA THR A 129 -12.34 10.89 -4.40
C THR A 129 -11.87 9.93 -5.50
N ALA A 130 -10.68 9.36 -5.37
CA ALA A 130 -10.15 8.38 -6.32
C ALA A 130 -11.04 7.14 -6.40
N LEU A 131 -11.40 6.54 -5.25
CA LEU A 131 -12.27 5.37 -5.19
C LEU A 131 -13.68 5.67 -5.74
N THR A 132 -14.25 6.83 -5.40
CA THR A 132 -15.55 7.25 -5.92
C THR A 132 -15.51 7.41 -7.43
N THR A 133 -14.44 8.01 -7.95
CA THR A 133 -14.29 8.24 -9.40
C THR A 133 -14.15 6.92 -10.13
N SER A 134 -13.25 6.05 -9.68
CA SER A 134 -13.04 4.73 -10.28
C SER A 134 -14.34 3.90 -10.28
N PHE A 135 -15.04 3.83 -9.16
CA PHE A 135 -16.28 3.08 -9.06
C PHE A 135 -17.38 3.66 -10.00
N CYS A 136 -17.51 4.97 -10.04
CA CYS A 136 -18.51 5.62 -10.90
C CYS A 136 -18.20 5.50 -12.39
N VAL A 137 -16.91 5.62 -12.76
CA VAL A 137 -16.47 5.63 -14.14
C VAL A 137 -16.33 4.21 -14.68
N ASP A 138 -15.59 3.36 -13.97
CA ASP A 138 -15.16 2.06 -14.47
C ASP A 138 -16.23 0.97 -14.26
N ILE A 139 -17.02 1.06 -13.17
CA ILE A 139 -18.03 0.05 -12.84
C ILE A 139 -19.43 0.48 -13.26
N LEU A 140 -19.84 1.71 -12.89
CA LEU A 140 -21.20 2.17 -13.16
C LEU A 140 -21.37 2.84 -14.52
N GLY A 141 -20.30 3.26 -15.18
CA GLY A 141 -20.36 3.95 -16.48
C GLY A 141 -21.12 5.28 -16.44
N VAL A 142 -21.09 6.00 -15.33
CA VAL A 142 -21.85 7.24 -15.05
C VAL A 142 -21.60 8.34 -16.09
N GLN A 143 -20.54 8.25 -16.86
CA GLN A 143 -20.23 9.20 -17.95
C GLN A 143 -21.31 9.22 -19.06
N ARG A 144 -22.10 8.17 -19.17
CA ARG A 144 -23.16 8.04 -20.17
C ARG A 144 -24.52 8.54 -19.65
N GLU A 145 -24.60 8.97 -18.38
CA GLU A 145 -25.82 9.44 -17.75
C GLU A 145 -26.01 10.95 -17.93
N GLU A 146 -27.25 11.43 -17.80
CA GLU A 146 -27.56 12.86 -17.71
C GLU A 146 -26.83 13.50 -16.50
N ALA A 147 -26.32 14.72 -16.65
CA ALA A 147 -25.52 15.41 -15.67
C ALA A 147 -26.14 15.45 -14.26
N LYS A 148 -27.47 15.64 -14.17
CA LYS A 148 -28.20 15.68 -12.89
C LYS A 148 -28.26 14.31 -12.20
N ARG A 149 -28.44 13.25 -12.98
CA ARG A 149 -28.46 11.86 -12.50
C ARG A 149 -27.03 11.43 -12.11
N ALA A 150 -26.06 11.70 -12.96
CA ALA A 150 -24.65 11.45 -12.69
C ALA A 150 -24.16 12.06 -11.36
N LYS A 151 -24.54 13.33 -11.08
CA LYS A 151 -24.21 14.00 -9.83
C LYS A 151 -24.82 13.29 -8.61
N ARG A 152 -26.07 12.85 -8.70
CA ARG A 152 -26.73 12.12 -7.61
C ARG A 152 -26.09 10.75 -7.36
N THR A 153 -25.77 10.02 -8.44
CA THR A 153 -25.11 8.72 -8.38
C THR A 153 -23.73 8.87 -7.72
N ARG A 154 -22.93 9.85 -8.14
CA ARG A 154 -21.61 10.12 -7.53
C ARG A 154 -21.71 10.43 -6.05
N LEU A 155 -22.67 11.25 -5.63
CA LEU A 155 -22.85 11.57 -4.20
C LEU A 155 -23.24 10.33 -3.39
N LYS A 156 -24.15 9.49 -3.89
CA LYS A 156 -24.51 8.23 -3.21
C LYS A 156 -23.33 7.28 -3.08
N VAL A 157 -22.56 7.12 -4.15
CA VAL A 157 -21.35 6.28 -4.14
C VAL A 157 -20.32 6.84 -3.18
N HIS A 158 -20.10 8.15 -3.17
CA HIS A 158 -19.15 8.79 -2.24
C HIS A 158 -19.53 8.55 -0.77
N VAL A 159 -20.80 8.72 -0.42
CA VAL A 159 -21.29 8.43 0.94
C VAL A 159 -21.14 6.93 1.27
N MET A 160 -21.50 6.05 0.35
CA MET A 160 -21.34 4.60 0.54
C MET A 160 -19.88 4.20 0.80
N ILE A 161 -18.95 4.71 -0.01
CA ILE A 161 -17.52 4.45 0.13
C ILE A 161 -16.99 5.05 1.44
N SER A 162 -17.45 6.27 1.82
CA SER A 162 -17.08 6.89 3.09
C SER A 162 -17.50 6.05 4.30
N VAL A 163 -18.73 5.53 4.30
CA VAL A 163 -19.21 4.64 5.35
C VAL A 163 -18.40 3.34 5.39
N LEU A 164 -18.15 2.73 4.24
CA LEU A 164 -17.31 1.53 4.14
C LEU A 164 -15.90 1.79 4.68
N PHE A 165 -15.31 2.94 4.36
CA PHE A 165 -13.99 3.34 4.83
C PHE A 165 -13.94 3.44 6.35
N VAL A 166 -14.94 4.06 6.97
CA VAL A 166 -15.07 4.15 8.43
C VAL A 166 -15.20 2.75 9.06
N LEU A 167 -16.02 1.87 8.47
CA LEU A 167 -16.18 0.50 8.98
C LEU A 167 -14.88 -0.29 8.91
N ILE A 168 -14.11 -0.15 7.83
CA ILE A 168 -12.79 -0.79 7.68
C ILE A 168 -11.81 -0.26 8.73
N ILE A 169 -11.76 1.05 8.98
CA ILE A 169 -10.91 1.64 10.01
C ILE A 169 -11.26 1.11 11.40
N LEU A 170 -12.56 1.04 11.73
CA LEU A 170 -13.02 0.50 13.03
C LEU A 170 -12.68 -0.99 13.17
N ALA A 171 -12.89 -1.79 12.13
CA ALA A 171 -12.54 -3.20 12.13
C ALA A 171 -11.03 -3.39 12.29
N PHE A 172 -10.22 -2.60 11.57
CA PHE A 172 -8.76 -2.62 11.67
C PHE A 172 -8.29 -2.29 13.09
N LYS A 173 -8.85 -1.22 13.69
CA LYS A 173 -8.56 -0.84 15.07
C LYS A 173 -8.90 -1.93 16.07
N ALA A 174 -9.98 -2.68 15.85
CA ALA A 174 -10.41 -3.75 16.76
C ALA A 174 -9.51 -5.00 16.71
N VAL A 175 -8.91 -5.29 15.55
CA VAL A 175 -8.16 -6.53 15.31
C VAL A 175 -6.64 -6.34 15.41
N ASN A 176 -6.14 -5.13 15.18
CA ASN A 176 -4.71 -4.90 15.03
C ASN A 176 -4.00 -4.56 16.35
N ASN A 177 -3.08 -5.44 16.74
CA ASN A 177 -2.17 -5.25 17.88
C ASN A 177 -0.71 -5.02 17.43
N ARG A 178 -0.46 -4.76 16.14
CA ARG A 178 0.87 -4.55 15.55
C ARG A 178 1.04 -3.09 15.15
N SER A 179 2.27 -2.73 14.73
CA SER A 179 2.50 -1.47 14.02
C SER A 179 1.54 -1.33 12.84
N VAL A 180 0.88 -0.18 12.74
CA VAL A 180 -0.10 0.11 11.67
C VAL A 180 0.56 0.01 10.29
N ILE A 181 1.78 0.50 10.15
CA ILE A 181 2.54 0.45 8.90
C ILE A 181 2.83 -0.98 8.47
N ASP A 182 3.28 -1.84 9.41
CA ASP A 182 3.56 -3.24 9.11
C ASP A 182 2.29 -3.99 8.68
N ALA A 183 1.17 -3.71 9.32
CA ALA A 183 -0.11 -4.32 8.96
C ALA A 183 -0.58 -3.86 7.57
N ILE A 184 -0.44 -2.58 7.23
CA ILE A 184 -0.79 -2.04 5.90
C ILE A 184 0.07 -2.70 4.82
N TYR A 185 1.39 -2.77 5.00
CA TYR A 185 2.28 -3.39 4.02
C TYR A 185 2.06 -4.89 3.87
N MET A 186 1.70 -5.57 4.96
CA MET A 186 1.34 -6.98 4.91
C MET A 186 0.07 -7.18 4.08
N ILE A 187 -0.99 -6.42 4.34
CA ILE A 187 -2.23 -6.48 3.55
C ILE A 187 -1.94 -6.12 2.09
N ALA A 188 -1.15 -5.06 1.85
CA ALA A 188 -0.75 -4.66 0.51
C ALA A 188 -0.01 -5.77 -0.25
N SER A 189 0.84 -6.56 0.41
CA SER A 189 1.57 -7.66 -0.23
C SER A 189 0.64 -8.75 -0.78
N TYR A 190 -0.51 -8.95 -0.18
CA TYR A 190 -1.52 -9.90 -0.68
C TYR A 190 -2.47 -9.25 -1.71
N THR A 191 -2.86 -8.00 -1.52
CA THR A 191 -3.88 -7.36 -2.37
C THR A 191 -3.29 -6.74 -3.64
N TYR A 192 -2.06 -6.23 -3.60
CA TYR A 192 -1.42 -5.58 -4.75
C TYR A 192 -0.64 -6.54 -5.66
N GLY A 193 -0.46 -7.79 -5.24
CA GLY A 193 0.19 -8.78 -6.10
C GLY A 193 -0.49 -8.96 -7.46
N PRO A 194 -1.81 -9.18 -7.51
CA PRO A 194 -2.53 -9.24 -8.77
C PRO A 194 -2.37 -7.99 -9.64
N LEU A 195 -2.39 -6.80 -9.03
CA LEU A 195 -2.18 -5.55 -9.75
C LEU A 195 -0.77 -5.48 -10.36
N LEU A 196 0.25 -5.87 -9.61
CA LEU A 196 1.63 -5.96 -10.11
C LEU A 196 1.73 -6.95 -11.28
N GLY A 197 1.14 -8.13 -11.12
CA GLY A 197 1.16 -9.17 -12.16
C GLY A 197 0.48 -8.73 -13.45
N LEU A 198 -0.69 -8.11 -13.37
CA LEU A 198 -1.42 -7.53 -14.51
C LEU A 198 -0.61 -6.46 -15.22
N PHE A 199 -0.03 -5.54 -14.46
CA PHE A 199 0.76 -4.44 -15.01
C PHE A 199 2.03 -4.93 -15.72
N VAL A 200 2.79 -5.80 -15.06
CA VAL A 200 4.00 -6.40 -15.63
C VAL A 200 3.63 -7.21 -16.89
N PHE A 201 2.53 -7.97 -16.85
CA PHE A 201 2.06 -8.70 -18.03
C PHE A 201 1.75 -7.77 -19.19
N GLY A 202 1.00 -6.68 -18.94
CA GLY A 202 0.64 -5.71 -19.98
C GLY A 202 1.84 -4.96 -20.57
N LEU A 203 2.85 -4.63 -19.74
CA LEU A 203 4.05 -3.93 -20.21
C LEU A 203 5.03 -4.82 -20.98
N PHE A 204 5.26 -6.04 -20.50
CA PHE A 204 6.36 -6.88 -21.00
C PHE A 204 5.89 -7.96 -21.96
N THR A 205 4.59 -8.13 -22.17
CA THR A 205 4.09 -9.12 -23.11
C THR A 205 3.23 -8.49 -24.20
N LYS A 206 3.27 -9.10 -25.38
CA LYS A 206 2.39 -8.76 -26.51
C LYS A 206 1.18 -9.71 -26.60
N ARG A 207 0.98 -10.55 -25.59
CA ARG A 207 -0.12 -11.53 -25.55
C ARG A 207 -1.37 -10.91 -24.93
N THR A 208 -2.54 -11.33 -25.37
CA THR A 208 -3.80 -10.89 -24.81
C THR A 208 -4.35 -11.99 -23.89
N PRO A 209 -4.51 -11.72 -22.58
CA PRO A 209 -5.12 -12.69 -21.68
C PRO A 209 -6.61 -12.85 -22.05
N ARG A 210 -7.18 -14.03 -21.75
CA ARG A 210 -8.61 -14.23 -21.88
C ARG A 210 -9.34 -13.55 -20.72
N ASP A 211 -10.08 -12.50 -20.97
CA ASP A 211 -10.76 -11.67 -19.94
C ASP A 211 -11.61 -12.50 -18.98
N LYS A 212 -12.23 -13.57 -19.46
CA LYS A 212 -13.03 -14.48 -18.63
C LYS A 212 -12.24 -15.07 -17.44
N TYR A 213 -10.95 -15.34 -17.60
CA TYR A 213 -10.13 -15.97 -16.57
C TYR A 213 -9.41 -14.98 -15.67
N VAL A 214 -9.25 -13.72 -16.09
CA VAL A 214 -8.53 -12.69 -15.34
C VAL A 214 -9.05 -12.50 -13.91
N PRO A 215 -10.37 -12.36 -13.66
CA PRO A 215 -10.87 -12.22 -12.29
C PRO A 215 -10.56 -13.43 -11.40
N TYR A 216 -10.65 -14.62 -11.96
CA TYR A 216 -10.36 -15.86 -11.20
C TYR A 216 -8.89 -15.97 -10.85
N ILE A 217 -7.98 -15.59 -11.77
CA ILE A 217 -6.53 -15.56 -11.51
C ILE A 217 -6.21 -14.55 -10.42
N CYS A 218 -6.79 -13.35 -10.48
CA CYS A 218 -6.58 -12.29 -9.50
C CYS A 218 -7.10 -12.64 -8.10
N ILE A 219 -8.13 -13.47 -8.00
CA ILE A 219 -8.64 -13.97 -6.70
C ILE A 219 -7.83 -15.18 -6.24
N ALA A 220 -7.49 -16.10 -7.13
CA ALA A 220 -6.77 -17.32 -6.79
C ALA A 220 -5.33 -17.03 -6.31
N SER A 221 -4.65 -16.06 -6.91
CA SER A 221 -3.26 -15.74 -6.60
C SER A 221 -3.04 -15.36 -5.12
N PRO A 222 -3.77 -14.41 -4.50
CA PRO A 222 -3.67 -14.14 -3.07
C PRO A 222 -4.01 -15.33 -2.18
N LEU A 223 -4.99 -16.15 -2.58
CA LEU A 223 -5.37 -17.35 -1.83
C LEU A 223 -4.26 -18.41 -1.86
N ILE A 224 -3.62 -18.61 -3.02
CA ILE A 224 -2.44 -19.48 -3.14
C ILE A 224 -1.30 -18.97 -2.27
N CYS A 225 -1.08 -17.64 -2.25
CA CYS A 225 -0.06 -17.02 -1.40
C CYS A 225 -0.33 -17.23 0.08
N LEU A 226 -1.58 -17.07 0.54
CA LEU A 226 -1.97 -17.36 1.92
C LEU A 226 -1.73 -18.82 2.29
N ALA A 227 -2.12 -19.76 1.42
CA ALA A 227 -1.87 -21.17 1.62
C ALA A 227 -0.36 -21.48 1.65
N THR A 228 0.42 -20.88 0.76
CA THR A 228 1.88 -21.05 0.70
C THR A 228 2.54 -20.52 1.97
N ASP A 229 2.16 -19.33 2.45
CA ASP A 229 2.69 -18.76 3.69
C ASP A 229 2.42 -19.67 4.89
N PHE A 230 1.18 -20.17 5.00
CA PHE A 230 0.80 -21.10 6.06
C PHE A 230 1.62 -22.40 6.03
N LEU A 231 1.75 -23.01 4.85
CA LEU A 231 2.49 -24.27 4.68
C LEU A 231 3.98 -24.09 4.95
N VAL A 232 4.59 -23.06 4.38
CA VAL A 232 6.03 -22.79 4.54
C VAL A 232 6.37 -22.45 5.98
N LYS A 233 5.50 -21.69 6.66
CA LYS A 233 5.64 -21.40 8.09
C LYS A 233 5.61 -22.68 8.92
N GLN A 234 4.70 -23.59 8.61
CA GLN A 234 4.54 -24.84 9.37
C GLN A 234 5.66 -25.85 9.13
N TYR A 235 6.11 -26.03 7.88
CA TYR A 235 7.07 -27.07 7.52
C TYR A 235 8.52 -26.60 7.49
N ALA A 236 8.78 -25.34 7.11
CA ALA A 236 10.11 -24.78 6.98
C ALA A 236 10.47 -23.75 8.07
N GLY A 237 9.52 -23.36 8.93
CA GLY A 237 9.72 -22.34 9.95
C GLY A 237 10.05 -20.95 9.37
N TYR A 238 9.80 -20.74 8.07
CA TYR A 238 10.03 -19.48 7.40
C TYR A 238 8.74 -18.67 7.34
N THR A 239 8.82 -17.39 7.70
CA THR A 239 7.69 -16.46 7.64
C THR A 239 7.95 -15.47 6.51
N PHE A 240 7.06 -15.44 5.54
CA PHE A 240 7.12 -14.42 4.50
C PHE A 240 6.84 -13.03 5.09
N GLY A 241 7.52 -12.03 4.55
CA GLY A 241 7.27 -10.62 4.81
C GLY A 241 6.69 -9.96 3.56
N TYR A 242 7.19 -8.77 3.26
CA TYR A 242 6.74 -7.97 2.13
C TYR A 242 7.13 -8.57 0.76
N GLU A 243 8.07 -9.51 0.72
CA GLU A 243 8.43 -10.27 -0.49
C GLU A 243 7.27 -11.10 -1.05
N MET A 244 6.23 -11.35 -0.26
CA MET A 244 5.02 -12.02 -0.73
C MET A 244 4.35 -11.26 -1.88
N LEU A 245 4.54 -9.95 -1.97
CA LEU A 245 4.08 -9.14 -3.10
C LEU A 245 4.65 -9.64 -4.44
N MET A 246 5.95 -9.94 -4.47
CA MET A 246 6.62 -10.43 -5.69
C MET A 246 6.15 -11.84 -6.05
N VAL A 247 5.99 -12.70 -5.06
CA VAL A 247 5.48 -14.07 -5.25
C VAL A 247 4.06 -14.03 -5.82
N ASN A 248 3.20 -13.22 -5.22
CA ASN A 248 1.81 -13.02 -5.63
C ASN A 248 1.73 -12.44 -7.06
N GLY A 249 2.52 -11.39 -7.34
CA GLY A 249 2.63 -10.84 -8.69
C GLY A 249 3.14 -11.85 -9.73
N GLY A 250 4.11 -12.69 -9.35
CA GLY A 250 4.63 -13.76 -10.19
C GLY A 250 3.60 -14.85 -10.50
N ILE A 251 2.82 -15.27 -9.49
CA ILE A 251 1.72 -16.24 -9.67
C ILE A 251 0.66 -15.66 -10.60
N THR A 252 0.28 -14.41 -10.41
CA THR A 252 -0.68 -13.71 -11.27
C THR A 252 -0.15 -13.63 -12.71
N PHE A 253 1.10 -13.20 -12.89
CA PHE A 253 1.73 -13.14 -14.20
C PHE A 253 1.73 -14.51 -14.90
N ALA A 254 2.12 -15.57 -14.19
CA ALA A 254 2.12 -16.93 -14.72
C ALA A 254 0.72 -17.41 -15.11
N GLY A 255 -0.28 -17.15 -14.27
CA GLY A 255 -1.68 -17.46 -14.58
C GLY A 255 -2.19 -16.74 -15.83
N LEU A 256 -1.86 -15.45 -15.97
CA LEU A 256 -2.18 -14.67 -17.17
C LEU A 256 -1.47 -15.22 -18.41
N TRP A 257 -0.20 -15.56 -18.28
CA TRP A 257 0.59 -16.14 -19.36
C TRP A 257 0.00 -17.47 -19.88
N LEU A 258 -0.40 -18.34 -18.96
CA LEU A 258 -1.05 -19.63 -19.29
C LEU A 258 -2.42 -19.45 -19.93
N SER A 259 -3.16 -18.41 -19.54
CA SER A 259 -4.48 -18.10 -20.10
C SER A 259 -4.43 -17.30 -21.40
N ALA A 260 -3.24 -16.74 -21.75
CA ALA A 260 -3.10 -15.85 -22.89
C ALA A 260 -3.07 -16.59 -24.22
N ILE A 261 -3.67 -15.97 -25.23
CA ILE A 261 -3.63 -16.42 -26.62
C ILE A 261 -2.56 -15.61 -27.35
N GLU A 262 -1.82 -16.27 -28.21
CA GLU A 262 -0.88 -15.59 -29.10
C GLU A 262 -1.63 -14.74 -30.12
N ASN A 263 -1.29 -13.45 -30.23
CA ASN A 263 -2.01 -12.47 -31.08
C ASN A 263 -2.17 -12.83 -32.57
N GLY A 264 -1.57 -13.95 -33.02
CA GLY A 264 -1.73 -14.49 -34.36
C GLY A 264 -2.95 -15.41 -34.55
N LYS A 265 -3.57 -15.90 -33.45
CA LYS A 265 -4.68 -16.88 -33.53
C LYS A 265 -6.09 -16.31 -33.31
N LEU A 266 -6.21 -14.99 -33.03
CA LEU A 266 -7.49 -14.33 -32.81
C LEU A 266 -8.30 -14.01 -34.10
N LYS A 267 -7.83 -14.44 -35.27
CA LYS A 267 -8.53 -14.17 -36.57
C LYS A 267 -9.53 -15.24 -37.03
N ILE A 268 -9.84 -16.25 -36.23
CA ILE A 268 -10.64 -17.40 -36.68
C ILE A 268 -11.89 -17.70 -35.83
N GLU A 269 -12.27 -16.85 -34.88
CA GLU A 269 -13.53 -17.01 -34.15
C GLU A 269 -14.34 -15.70 -34.17
N ASN A 270 -14.89 -15.39 -35.36
CA ASN A 270 -16.06 -14.53 -35.55
C ASN A 270 -17.09 -15.27 -36.40
#